data_3b36d6045105d87672587f8d4339a944
#
_entry.id   3b36d6045105d87672587f8d4339a944
#
_cell.length_a   1.000
_cell.length_b   1.000
_cell.length_c   1.000
_cell.angle_alpha   90.00
_cell.angle_beta   90.00
_cell.angle_gamma   90.00
#
_symmetry.space_group_name_H-M   'P 1'
#
loop_
_entity.id
_entity.type
_entity.pdbx_description
1 polymer ?
#
loop_
_entity_poly.entity_id
_entity_poly.type
_entity_poly.pdbx_seq_one_letter_code
_entity_poly.pdbx_strand_id
1 'polypeptide(L)'
;MLGIPRQRLYPRDPRPTGIHAEHDRDAEVVAIMRELLAEEPRRRHFGYRRWRAVLGRKRGLAVNHKRMRRLMHVLGWTQQRVPKGHRIGVSRPGNPSGPNQVWQIDMTKVPVEGTGWLHHIAVVDTFTREVVGHFEGMRARAVEWLQALDQAVLDRFPDGTRGQGLTIQADNGCQPTARAFRDALHILGIQLAFIDVCEPKQNAIVERYFRSLKEEEIWPTIYETVDQARDGIADFVRFYNQVREHSSLGYIPPADFFTAAQELNQNVA
;
A
#
# COMPACT_ATOMS: atom_id res chain seq x y z
N MET A 1 -60.86 -10.52 -20.97
CA MET A 1 -59.51 -9.89 -21.10
C MET A 1 -58.49 -11.03 -21.21
N LEU A 2 -57.95 -11.22 -22.42
CA LEU A 2 -56.92 -12.23 -22.65
C LEU A 2 -55.57 -11.72 -22.12
N GLY A 3 -55.08 -12.31 -21.03
CA GLY A 3 -53.83 -11.94 -20.40
C GLY A 3 -52.61 -12.39 -21.24
N ILE A 4 -52.27 -11.62 -22.27
CA ILE A 4 -51.06 -11.81 -23.05
C ILE A 4 -49.90 -11.19 -22.24
N PRO A 5 -48.88 -11.99 -21.83
CA PRO A 5 -47.74 -11.43 -21.10
C PRO A 5 -47.03 -10.38 -21.96
N ARG A 6 -46.67 -9.24 -21.36
CA ARG A 6 -45.98 -8.11 -22.00
C ARG A 6 -44.75 -8.48 -22.84
N GLN A 7 -44.11 -9.61 -22.57
CA GLN A 7 -42.98 -10.14 -23.31
C GLN A 7 -43.31 -10.64 -24.73
N ARG A 8 -44.59 -10.86 -25.07
CA ARG A 8 -45.01 -11.27 -26.43
C ARG A 8 -45.38 -10.10 -27.37
N LEU A 9 -45.48 -8.90 -26.83
CA LEU A 9 -45.89 -7.72 -27.61
C LEU A 9 -44.72 -7.00 -28.27
N TYR A 10 -43.50 -7.29 -27.89
CA TYR A 10 -42.30 -6.74 -28.52
C TYR A 10 -41.43 -7.90 -29.02
N PRO A 11 -41.41 -8.16 -30.35
CA PRO A 11 -40.44 -9.07 -30.90
C PRO A 11 -39.04 -8.53 -30.49
N ARG A 12 -38.26 -9.34 -29.76
CA ARG A 12 -36.86 -9.03 -29.58
C ARG A 12 -36.24 -9.09 -30.96
N ASP A 13 -35.90 -7.94 -31.54
CA ASP A 13 -34.94 -7.90 -32.62
C ASP A 13 -33.78 -8.81 -32.25
N PRO A 14 -33.37 -9.74 -33.14
CA PRO A 14 -32.15 -10.49 -32.93
C PRO A 14 -31.05 -9.43 -32.83
N ARG A 15 -30.64 -9.12 -31.60
CA ARG A 15 -29.48 -8.25 -31.43
C ARG A 15 -28.37 -8.89 -32.25
N PRO A 16 -27.78 -8.11 -33.19
CA PRO A 16 -26.68 -8.65 -33.97
C PRO A 16 -25.72 -9.26 -32.97
N THR A 17 -25.28 -10.44 -33.23
CA THR A 17 -24.44 -11.30 -32.41
C THR A 17 -23.14 -10.55 -32.08
N GLY A 18 -23.22 -9.63 -31.12
CA GLY A 18 -22.05 -8.91 -30.58
C GLY A 18 -21.12 -9.81 -29.75
N ILE A 19 -21.37 -11.12 -29.75
CA ILE A 19 -20.57 -12.11 -29.03
C ILE A 19 -19.13 -12.10 -29.57
N HIS A 20 -18.92 -12.05 -30.89
CA HIS A 20 -17.58 -12.00 -31.48
C HIS A 20 -16.87 -10.67 -31.16
N ALA A 21 -17.52 -9.53 -31.32
CA ALA A 21 -16.92 -8.23 -31.01
C ALA A 21 -16.65 -8.03 -29.51
N GLU A 22 -17.41 -8.68 -28.63
CA GLU A 22 -17.17 -8.67 -27.20
C GLU A 22 -15.98 -9.59 -26.84
N HIS A 23 -15.86 -10.75 -27.49
CA HIS A 23 -14.71 -11.65 -27.35
C HIS A 23 -13.41 -11.00 -27.85
N ASP A 24 -13.41 -10.34 -28.98
CA ASP A 24 -12.23 -9.64 -29.51
C ASP A 24 -11.77 -8.52 -28.58
N ARG A 25 -12.70 -7.71 -28.07
CA ARG A 25 -12.41 -6.66 -27.08
C ARG A 25 -11.92 -7.24 -25.76
N ASP A 26 -12.40 -8.41 -25.35
CA ASP A 26 -11.93 -9.10 -24.15
C ASP A 26 -10.52 -9.63 -24.35
N ALA A 27 -10.21 -10.19 -25.53
CA ALA A 27 -8.88 -10.66 -25.88
C ALA A 27 -7.84 -9.53 -25.86
N GLU A 28 -8.19 -8.35 -26.40
CA GLU A 28 -7.34 -7.15 -26.34
C GLU A 28 -7.05 -6.72 -24.90
N VAL A 29 -8.07 -6.60 -24.05
CA VAL A 29 -7.89 -6.24 -22.64
C VAL A 29 -7.01 -7.25 -21.93
N VAL A 30 -7.23 -8.54 -22.17
CA VAL A 30 -6.42 -9.62 -21.55
C VAL A 30 -4.98 -9.59 -22.04
N ALA A 31 -4.73 -9.31 -23.33
CA ALA A 31 -3.37 -9.16 -23.85
C ALA A 31 -2.63 -8.02 -23.14
N ILE A 32 -3.25 -6.85 -23.06
CA ILE A 32 -2.69 -5.69 -22.34
C ILE A 32 -2.46 -6.00 -20.84
N MET A 33 -3.38 -6.72 -20.20
CA MET A 33 -3.19 -7.12 -18.80
C MET A 33 -2.00 -8.07 -18.62
N ARG A 34 -1.76 -8.98 -19.58
CA ARG A 34 -0.61 -9.89 -19.55
C ARG A 34 0.71 -9.14 -19.79
N GLU A 35 0.75 -8.19 -20.71
CA GLU A 35 1.90 -7.30 -20.91
C GLU A 35 2.24 -6.54 -19.62
N LEU A 36 1.25 -5.87 -19.03
CA LEU A 36 1.42 -5.13 -17.80
C LEU A 36 1.83 -6.03 -16.62
N LEU A 37 1.37 -7.28 -16.59
CA LEU A 37 1.80 -8.25 -15.60
C LEU A 37 3.26 -8.70 -15.82
N ALA A 38 3.70 -8.82 -17.09
CA ALA A 38 5.08 -9.13 -17.43
C ALA A 38 6.03 -7.98 -17.08
N GLU A 39 5.60 -6.72 -17.25
CA GLU A 39 6.34 -5.54 -16.81
C GLU A 39 6.55 -5.52 -15.28
N GLU A 40 5.54 -5.92 -14.51
CA GLU A 40 5.57 -5.93 -13.05
C GLU A 40 4.76 -7.13 -12.51
N PRO A 41 5.43 -8.24 -12.19
CA PRO A 41 4.78 -9.48 -11.76
C PRO A 41 3.96 -9.36 -10.46
N ARG A 42 4.30 -8.41 -9.59
CA ARG A 42 3.57 -8.17 -8.32
C ARG A 42 2.14 -7.70 -8.57
N ARG A 43 1.80 -7.22 -9.79
CA ARG A 43 0.42 -6.88 -10.18
C ARG A 43 -0.55 -8.06 -10.14
N ARG A 44 -0.05 -9.31 -10.08
CA ARG A 44 -0.90 -10.51 -9.88
C ARG A 44 -1.73 -10.43 -8.58
N HIS A 45 -1.26 -9.68 -7.59
CA HIS A 45 -1.96 -9.47 -6.32
C HIS A 45 -2.99 -8.33 -6.36
N PHE A 46 -3.15 -7.67 -7.50
CA PHE A 46 -4.08 -6.56 -7.66
C PHE A 46 -5.51 -7.06 -7.80
N GLY A 47 -6.44 -6.45 -7.04
CA GLY A 47 -7.86 -6.63 -7.24
C GLY A 47 -8.37 -5.82 -8.45
N TYR A 48 -9.59 -6.13 -8.92
CA TYR A 48 -10.19 -5.53 -10.12
C TYR A 48 -10.19 -3.99 -10.15
N ARG A 49 -10.28 -3.33 -8.98
CA ARG A 49 -10.27 -1.86 -8.90
C ARG A 49 -8.90 -1.29 -9.27
N ARG A 50 -7.81 -1.89 -8.76
CA ARG A 50 -6.45 -1.50 -9.13
C ARG A 50 -6.17 -1.80 -10.59
N TRP A 51 -6.52 -2.96 -11.09
CA TRP A 51 -6.38 -3.28 -12.51
C TRP A 51 -7.07 -2.27 -13.42
N ARG A 52 -8.26 -1.80 -13.06
CA ARG A 52 -8.94 -0.74 -13.81
C ARG A 52 -8.16 0.57 -13.79
N ALA A 53 -7.61 0.94 -12.64
CA ALA A 53 -6.79 2.15 -12.50
C ALA A 53 -5.50 2.05 -13.33
N VAL A 54 -4.81 0.91 -13.27
CA VAL A 54 -3.59 0.64 -14.08
C VAL A 54 -3.89 0.76 -15.57
N LEU A 55 -4.95 0.09 -16.06
CA LEU A 55 -5.34 0.14 -17.47
C LEU A 55 -5.66 1.58 -17.91
N GLY A 56 -6.38 2.33 -17.08
CA GLY A 56 -6.68 3.75 -17.35
C GLY A 56 -5.41 4.60 -17.43
N ARG A 57 -4.52 4.50 -16.45
CA ARG A 57 -3.29 5.31 -16.37
C ARG A 57 -2.25 4.92 -17.41
N LYS A 58 -2.00 3.62 -17.60
CA LYS A 58 -0.90 3.13 -18.46
C LYS A 58 -1.26 3.03 -19.94
N ARG A 59 -2.55 2.83 -20.25
CA ARG A 59 -3.02 2.54 -21.62
C ARG A 59 -4.24 3.38 -22.05
N GLY A 60 -4.73 4.31 -21.20
CA GLY A 60 -5.93 5.11 -21.49
C GLY A 60 -7.22 4.28 -21.59
N LEU A 61 -7.22 3.03 -21.12
CA LEU A 61 -8.29 2.08 -21.34
C LEU A 61 -9.29 2.05 -20.18
N ALA A 62 -10.52 2.54 -20.43
CA ALA A 62 -11.61 2.50 -19.47
C ALA A 62 -12.37 1.18 -19.55
N VAL A 63 -12.25 0.33 -18.54
CA VAL A 63 -12.96 -0.96 -18.46
C VAL A 63 -14.02 -0.93 -17.38
N ASN A 64 -15.26 -1.37 -17.70
CA ASN A 64 -16.33 -1.48 -16.72
C ASN A 64 -15.98 -2.48 -15.62
N HIS A 65 -16.35 -2.17 -14.35
CA HIS A 65 -16.02 -3.01 -13.20
C HIS A 65 -16.60 -4.44 -13.26
N LYS A 66 -17.79 -4.61 -13.84
CA LYS A 66 -18.41 -5.95 -14.04
C LYS A 66 -17.59 -6.77 -15.04
N ARG A 67 -17.19 -6.14 -16.17
CA ARG A 67 -16.34 -6.76 -17.17
C ARG A 67 -14.98 -7.14 -16.60
N MET A 68 -14.31 -6.24 -15.88
CA MET A 68 -13.03 -6.53 -15.25
C MET A 68 -13.11 -7.69 -14.25
N ARG A 69 -14.14 -7.74 -13.40
CA ARG A 69 -14.33 -8.85 -12.46
C ARG A 69 -14.53 -10.18 -13.19
N ARG A 70 -15.30 -10.19 -14.28
CA ARG A 70 -15.52 -11.39 -15.11
C ARG A 70 -14.21 -11.87 -15.72
N LEU A 71 -13.42 -10.98 -16.34
CA LEU A 71 -12.13 -11.32 -16.93
C LEU A 71 -11.16 -11.88 -15.88
N MET A 72 -11.02 -11.24 -14.75
CA MET A 72 -10.16 -11.73 -13.66
C MET A 72 -10.61 -13.09 -13.11
N HIS A 73 -11.90 -13.34 -13.06
CA HIS A 73 -12.43 -14.65 -12.66
C HIS A 73 -12.06 -15.74 -13.67
N VAL A 74 -12.25 -15.49 -14.96
CA VAL A 74 -11.89 -16.42 -16.05
C VAL A 74 -10.38 -16.69 -16.07
N LEU A 75 -9.55 -15.68 -15.79
CA LEU A 75 -8.10 -15.80 -15.72
C LEU A 75 -7.58 -16.45 -14.43
N GLY A 76 -8.44 -16.72 -13.44
CA GLY A 76 -8.03 -17.22 -12.13
C GLY A 76 -7.28 -16.19 -11.27
N TRP A 77 -7.40 -14.89 -11.59
CA TRP A 77 -6.69 -13.78 -10.88
C TRP A 77 -7.49 -13.15 -9.76
N THR A 78 -8.60 -13.77 -9.37
CA THR A 78 -9.42 -13.28 -8.24
C THR A 78 -8.77 -13.61 -6.91
N GLN A 79 -8.54 -12.59 -6.08
CA GLN A 79 -8.06 -12.77 -4.72
C GLN A 79 -9.16 -13.39 -3.83
N GLN A 80 -8.81 -14.42 -3.07
CA GLN A 80 -9.72 -14.95 -2.05
C GLN A 80 -9.90 -13.92 -0.93
N ARG A 81 -11.16 -13.59 -0.61
CA ARG A 81 -11.46 -12.72 0.52
C ARG A 81 -11.47 -13.53 1.80
N VAL A 82 -10.55 -13.24 2.71
CA VAL A 82 -10.72 -13.64 4.10
C VAL A 82 -11.82 -12.75 4.70
N PRO A 83 -12.89 -13.33 5.25
CA PRO A 83 -13.95 -12.56 5.91
C PRO A 83 -13.35 -11.70 7.03
N LYS A 84 -13.59 -10.40 7.00
CA LYS A 84 -13.19 -9.49 8.07
C LYS A 84 -14.32 -9.41 9.08
N GLY A 85 -14.03 -9.62 10.36
CA GLY A 85 -14.97 -9.34 11.45
C GLY A 85 -15.50 -7.88 11.39
N HIS A 86 -16.66 -7.67 11.98
CA HIS A 86 -17.30 -6.35 12.03
C HIS A 86 -16.39 -5.36 12.78
N ARG A 87 -16.03 -4.25 12.14
CA ARG A 87 -15.20 -3.21 12.75
C ARG A 87 -16.10 -2.08 13.22
N ILE A 88 -16.11 -1.80 14.52
CA ILE A 88 -16.75 -0.65 15.13
C ILE A 88 -15.91 0.57 14.76
N GLY A 89 -16.54 1.63 14.24
CA GLY A 89 -15.86 2.88 13.89
C GLY A 89 -15.40 3.60 15.17
N VAL A 90 -14.12 3.99 15.24
CA VAL A 90 -13.56 4.77 16.32
C VAL A 90 -12.93 6.04 15.74
N SER A 91 -13.02 7.13 16.51
CA SER A 91 -12.42 8.42 16.20
C SER A 91 -10.92 8.26 15.93
N ARG A 92 -10.43 8.89 14.85
CA ARG A 92 -9.00 8.93 14.52
C ARG A 92 -8.36 10.14 15.17
N PRO A 93 -7.13 10.08 15.68
CA PRO A 93 -6.36 11.30 15.92
C PRO A 93 -6.33 12.09 14.61
N GLY A 94 -6.33 13.41 14.70
CA GLY A 94 -6.51 14.30 13.53
C GLY A 94 -5.72 13.83 12.32
N ASN A 95 -6.40 13.73 11.17
CA ASN A 95 -5.71 13.37 9.93
C ASN A 95 -4.66 14.46 9.63
N PRO A 96 -3.40 14.09 9.30
CA PRO A 96 -2.41 15.07 8.86
C PRO A 96 -2.94 15.85 7.67
N SER A 97 -2.68 17.14 7.62
CA SER A 97 -3.10 18.03 6.53
C SER A 97 -2.11 18.04 5.37
N GLY A 98 -0.90 17.49 5.57
CA GLY A 98 0.16 17.44 4.58
C GLY A 98 1.18 16.33 4.86
N PRO A 99 2.12 16.15 3.92
CA PRO A 99 3.21 15.19 4.08
C PRO A 99 4.15 15.58 5.22
N ASN A 100 4.86 14.61 5.77
CA ASN A 100 5.90 14.76 6.78
C ASN A 100 5.42 15.39 8.11
N GLN A 101 4.13 15.33 8.41
CA GLN A 101 3.59 15.79 9.69
C GLN A 101 3.50 14.66 10.72
N VAL A 102 3.07 13.48 10.32
CA VAL A 102 2.92 12.32 11.19
C VAL A 102 3.45 11.08 10.49
N TRP A 103 4.46 10.48 11.06
CA TRP A 103 4.98 9.19 10.62
C TRP A 103 4.63 8.10 11.61
N GLN A 104 4.28 6.93 11.12
CA GLN A 104 4.12 5.72 11.92
C GLN A 104 5.37 4.86 11.78
N ILE A 105 5.88 4.37 12.91
CA ILE A 105 7.01 3.43 12.96
C ILE A 105 6.55 2.14 13.64
N ASP A 106 6.91 1.01 13.06
CA ASP A 106 6.63 -0.31 13.61
C ASP A 106 7.56 -1.36 12.98
N MET A 107 7.51 -2.61 13.45
CA MET A 107 8.33 -3.68 12.92
C MET A 107 7.52 -4.95 12.61
N THR A 108 8.06 -5.74 11.69
CA THR A 108 7.57 -7.10 11.43
C THR A 108 8.73 -8.09 11.31
N LYS A 109 8.42 -9.38 11.39
CA LYS A 109 9.39 -10.46 11.24
C LYS A 109 9.27 -11.08 9.86
N VAL A 110 10.41 -11.40 9.26
CA VAL A 110 10.57 -12.05 7.96
C VAL A 110 11.32 -13.36 8.18
N PRO A 111 10.77 -14.52 7.80
CA PRO A 111 11.47 -15.79 7.95
C PRO A 111 12.59 -15.91 6.91
N VAL A 112 13.77 -16.35 7.36
CA VAL A 112 14.90 -16.69 6.49
C VAL A 112 15.31 -18.12 6.79
N GLU A 113 15.38 -18.97 5.77
CA GLU A 113 15.65 -20.40 5.93
C GLU A 113 17.01 -20.64 6.58
N GLY A 114 17.07 -21.57 7.54
CA GLY A 114 18.30 -21.89 8.25
C GLY A 114 18.85 -20.81 9.19
N THR A 115 18.35 -19.54 9.08
CA THR A 115 18.85 -18.40 9.87
C THR A 115 17.87 -17.98 10.97
N GLY A 116 16.56 -18.10 10.72
CA GLY A 116 15.50 -17.72 11.65
C GLY A 116 14.77 -16.44 11.25
N TRP A 117 14.76 -15.41 12.12
CA TRP A 117 13.94 -14.21 11.90
C TRP A 117 14.81 -12.99 11.59
N LEU A 118 14.60 -12.41 10.43
CA LEU A 118 15.01 -11.03 10.10
C LEU A 118 13.92 -10.06 10.55
N HIS A 119 14.28 -8.96 11.18
CA HIS A 119 13.36 -7.90 11.57
C HIS A 119 13.37 -6.81 10.52
N HIS A 120 12.20 -6.47 9.99
CA HIS A 120 12.00 -5.32 9.12
C HIS A 120 11.28 -4.24 9.90
N ILE A 121 11.94 -3.10 10.07
CA ILE A 121 11.43 -1.88 10.71
C ILE A 121 11.07 -0.93 9.58
N ALA A 122 9.90 -0.29 9.64
CA ALA A 122 9.47 0.64 8.61
C ALA A 122 8.91 1.91 9.24
N VAL A 123 9.24 3.05 8.64
CA VAL A 123 8.68 4.37 8.91
C VAL A 123 7.79 4.75 7.73
N VAL A 124 6.51 4.99 7.99
CA VAL A 124 5.50 5.28 6.95
C VAL A 124 4.86 6.63 7.20
N ASP A 125 4.89 7.51 6.20
CA ASP A 125 4.16 8.77 6.24
C ASP A 125 2.65 8.50 6.18
N THR A 126 1.92 9.01 7.16
CA THR A 126 0.50 8.75 7.30
C THR A 126 -0.37 9.51 6.30
N PHE A 127 0.13 10.57 5.69
CA PHE A 127 -0.55 11.33 4.65
C PHE A 127 -0.33 10.70 3.26
N THR A 128 0.93 10.55 2.85
CA THR A 128 1.29 10.03 1.52
C THR A 128 1.24 8.53 1.41
N ARG A 129 1.23 7.80 2.54
CA ARG A 129 1.36 6.33 2.62
C ARG A 129 2.72 5.80 2.17
N GLU A 130 3.67 6.67 1.96
CA GLU A 130 5.02 6.34 1.51
C GLU A 130 5.84 5.73 2.66
N VAL A 131 6.59 4.69 2.37
CA VAL A 131 7.64 4.19 3.27
C VAL A 131 8.82 5.15 3.13
N VAL A 132 9.01 6.02 4.10
CA VAL A 132 10.03 7.09 4.07
C VAL A 132 11.37 6.63 4.63
N GLY A 133 11.39 5.52 5.41
CA GLY A 133 12.61 4.91 5.90
C GLY A 133 12.36 3.46 6.30
N HIS A 134 13.39 2.63 6.22
CA HIS A 134 13.33 1.25 6.66
C HIS A 134 14.69 0.70 7.06
N PHE A 135 14.69 -0.38 7.82
CA PHE A 135 15.91 -1.09 8.21
C PHE A 135 15.63 -2.58 8.39
N GLU A 136 16.57 -3.44 7.94
CA GLU A 136 16.53 -4.89 8.09
C GLU A 136 17.72 -5.40 8.90
N GLY A 137 17.42 -6.06 10.02
CA GLY A 137 18.45 -6.59 10.90
C GLY A 137 18.03 -7.85 11.65
N MET A 138 19.03 -8.59 12.13
CA MET A 138 18.83 -9.76 13.00
C MET A 138 18.39 -9.36 14.43
N ARG A 139 18.44 -8.09 14.73
CA ARG A 139 18.04 -7.50 16.02
C ARG A 139 17.10 -6.34 15.77
N ALA A 140 16.21 -6.06 16.74
CA ALA A 140 15.26 -4.95 16.68
C ALA A 140 15.25 -4.20 18.01
N ARG A 141 16.40 -3.63 18.39
CA ARG A 141 16.55 -2.78 19.56
C ARG A 141 16.27 -1.31 19.18
N ALA A 142 16.29 -0.42 20.12
CA ALA A 142 16.12 1.01 19.88
C ALA A 142 17.10 1.58 18.83
N VAL A 143 18.31 1.05 18.75
CA VAL A 143 19.33 1.46 17.76
C VAL A 143 18.91 1.15 16.35
N GLU A 144 18.39 -0.03 16.09
CA GLU A 144 17.92 -0.44 14.76
C GLU A 144 16.66 0.37 14.33
N TRP A 145 15.81 0.73 15.29
CA TRP A 145 14.68 1.64 15.04
C TRP A 145 15.15 3.04 14.68
N LEU A 146 16.21 3.54 15.35
CA LEU A 146 16.81 4.82 15.01
C LEU A 146 17.45 4.81 13.63
N GLN A 147 18.05 3.70 13.18
CA GLN A 147 18.61 3.59 11.83
C GLN A 147 17.53 3.74 10.74
N ALA A 148 16.36 3.12 10.93
CA ALA A 148 15.24 3.32 10.02
C ALA A 148 14.73 4.76 10.01
N LEU A 149 14.72 5.42 11.17
CA LEU A 149 14.31 6.82 11.31
C LEU A 149 15.35 7.78 10.72
N ASP A 150 16.64 7.54 10.94
CA ASP A 150 17.73 8.38 10.42
C ASP A 150 17.69 8.45 8.90
N GLN A 151 17.46 7.32 8.22
CA GLN A 151 17.29 7.29 6.78
C GLN A 151 16.14 8.21 6.33
N ALA A 152 14.97 8.11 6.99
CA ALA A 152 13.81 8.93 6.70
C ALA A 152 14.06 10.44 6.93
N VAL A 153 14.72 10.76 8.04
CA VAL A 153 15.03 12.16 8.42
C VAL A 153 16.00 12.78 7.46
N LEU A 154 17.08 12.08 7.10
CA LEU A 154 18.09 12.58 6.16
C LEU A 154 17.50 12.86 4.76
N ASP A 155 16.58 12.01 4.31
CA ASP A 155 15.93 12.15 3.00
C ASP A 155 14.90 13.30 2.98
N ARG A 156 14.12 13.45 4.06
CA ARG A 156 12.96 14.37 4.09
C ARG A 156 13.25 15.73 4.70
N PHE A 157 14.27 15.82 5.54
CA PHE A 157 14.65 17.03 6.27
C PHE A 157 16.16 17.26 6.22
N PRO A 158 16.73 17.53 5.03
CA PRO A 158 18.17 17.73 4.89
C PRO A 158 18.70 18.88 5.76
N ASP A 159 17.86 19.88 6.06
CA ASP A 159 18.19 21.02 6.92
C ASP A 159 17.85 20.79 8.40
N GLY A 160 17.39 19.58 8.74
CA GLY A 160 17.00 19.16 10.09
C GLY A 160 15.50 19.23 10.36
N THR A 161 15.08 18.54 11.42
CA THR A 161 13.66 18.36 11.80
C THR A 161 13.15 19.38 12.80
N ARG A 162 14.03 20.13 13.45
CA ARG A 162 13.64 21.09 14.49
C ARG A 162 12.74 22.20 13.95
N GLY A 163 11.58 22.40 14.59
CA GLY A 163 10.60 23.40 14.16
C GLY A 163 9.70 22.95 12.99
N GLN A 164 9.91 21.77 12.42
CA GLN A 164 9.10 21.24 11.32
C GLN A 164 7.78 20.58 11.77
N GLY A 165 7.59 20.37 13.09
CA GLY A 165 6.35 19.82 13.64
C GLY A 165 6.16 18.33 13.41
N LEU A 166 7.21 17.58 13.05
CA LEU A 166 7.14 16.13 12.83
C LEU A 166 6.77 15.40 14.13
N THR A 167 5.82 14.49 14.01
CA THR A 167 5.40 13.58 15.09
C THR A 167 5.64 12.14 14.66
N ILE A 168 6.32 11.36 15.48
CA ILE A 168 6.41 9.89 15.33
C ILE A 168 5.32 9.26 16.19
N GLN A 169 4.50 8.42 15.55
CA GLN A 169 3.49 7.60 16.22
C GLN A 169 3.97 6.15 16.29
N ALA A 170 4.00 5.58 17.49
CA ALA A 170 4.45 4.22 17.74
C ALA A 170 3.55 3.51 18.76
N ASP A 171 3.63 2.19 18.80
CA ASP A 171 3.03 1.42 19.89
C ASP A 171 3.79 1.62 21.22
N ASN A 172 3.25 1.07 22.31
CA ASN A 172 3.89 1.11 23.64
C ASN A 172 4.92 -0.04 23.82
N GLY A 173 5.55 -0.50 22.72
CA GLY A 173 6.57 -1.53 22.74
C GLY A 173 7.84 -1.10 23.47
N CYS A 174 8.73 -2.06 23.75
CA CYS A 174 9.96 -1.79 24.50
C CYS A 174 10.96 -0.91 23.71
N GLN A 175 10.90 -0.88 22.39
CA GLN A 175 11.81 -0.10 21.56
C GLN A 175 11.46 1.39 21.56
N PRO A 176 10.21 1.82 21.23
CA PRO A 176 9.85 3.23 21.27
C PRO A 176 9.83 3.81 22.69
N THR A 177 9.61 2.98 23.72
CA THR A 177 9.67 3.42 25.12
C THR A 177 11.09 3.50 25.69
N ALA A 178 12.08 2.92 24.99
CA ALA A 178 13.48 2.96 25.42
C ALA A 178 13.99 4.40 25.53
N ARG A 179 14.78 4.67 26.58
CA ARG A 179 15.36 5.98 26.84
C ARG A 179 16.15 6.49 25.63
N ALA A 180 17.01 5.67 25.06
CA ALA A 180 17.83 6.04 23.91
C ALA A 180 17.01 6.53 22.72
N PHE A 181 15.86 5.88 22.42
CA PHE A 181 14.97 6.30 21.34
C PHE A 181 14.32 7.65 21.64
N ARG A 182 13.80 7.82 22.85
CA ARG A 182 13.16 9.09 23.27
C ARG A 182 14.14 10.25 23.33
N ASP A 183 15.35 10.02 23.85
CA ASP A 183 16.39 11.06 23.94
C ASP A 183 16.82 11.50 22.51
N ALA A 184 16.95 10.57 21.56
CA ALA A 184 17.24 10.90 20.17
C ALA A 184 16.14 11.75 19.52
N LEU A 185 14.86 11.38 19.68
CA LEU A 185 13.74 12.17 19.17
C LEU A 185 13.71 13.58 19.79
N HIS A 186 13.99 13.69 21.08
CA HIS A 186 14.06 14.98 21.76
C HIS A 186 15.18 15.87 21.20
N ILE A 187 16.37 15.29 20.96
CA ILE A 187 17.50 16.00 20.33
C ILE A 187 17.12 16.49 18.92
N LEU A 188 16.42 15.68 18.15
CA LEU A 188 15.94 16.02 16.81
C LEU A 188 14.75 17.01 16.83
N GLY A 189 14.13 17.27 17.98
CA GLY A 189 12.93 18.10 18.07
C GLY A 189 11.68 17.44 17.48
N ILE A 190 11.68 16.10 17.41
CA ILE A 190 10.57 15.28 16.94
C ILE A 190 9.67 14.92 18.11
N GLN A 191 8.35 15.08 17.94
CA GLN A 191 7.38 14.67 18.94
C GLN A 191 7.14 13.16 18.90
N LEU A 192 7.01 12.51 20.06
CA LEU A 192 6.64 11.11 20.16
C LEU A 192 5.22 10.99 20.70
N ALA A 193 4.34 10.37 19.93
CA ALA A 193 2.97 10.05 20.31
C ALA A 193 2.82 8.53 20.40
N PHE A 194 2.39 8.03 21.55
CA PHE A 194 2.03 6.63 21.69
C PHE A 194 0.57 6.41 21.32
N ILE A 195 0.30 5.27 20.69
CA ILE A 195 -1.06 4.81 20.48
C ILE A 195 -1.69 4.43 21.81
N ASP A 196 -3.00 4.70 21.97
CA ASP A 196 -3.72 4.36 23.19
C ASP A 196 -3.79 2.85 23.39
N VAL A 197 -3.75 2.43 24.65
CA VAL A 197 -3.91 1.02 25.02
C VAL A 197 -5.29 0.55 24.55
N CYS A 198 -5.34 -0.55 23.82
CA CYS A 198 -6.54 -1.10 23.16
C CYS A 198 -7.07 -0.36 21.92
N GLU A 199 -6.31 0.56 21.32
CA GLU A 199 -6.66 1.24 20.08
C GLU A 199 -5.72 0.89 18.91
N PRO A 200 -5.66 -0.38 18.46
CA PRO A 200 -4.77 -0.82 17.37
C PRO A 200 -5.04 -0.10 16.04
N LYS A 201 -6.17 0.59 15.92
CA LYS A 201 -6.50 1.36 14.72
C LYS A 201 -5.64 2.60 14.55
N GLN A 202 -5.00 3.07 15.58
CA GLN A 202 -4.12 4.24 15.51
C GLN A 202 -2.83 3.92 14.72
N ASN A 203 -2.39 2.65 14.66
CA ASN A 203 -1.24 2.20 13.87
C ASN A 203 -1.62 1.55 12.52
N ALA A 204 -2.86 1.74 12.09
CA ALA A 204 -3.45 1.01 10.97
C ALA A 204 -2.75 1.22 9.60
N ILE A 205 -1.95 2.28 9.44
CA ILE A 205 -1.30 2.60 8.17
C ILE A 205 -0.05 1.73 7.98
N VAL A 206 0.83 1.70 8.98
CA VAL A 206 2.02 0.84 8.94
C VAL A 206 1.62 -0.64 9.02
N GLU A 207 0.60 -1.02 9.81
CA GLU A 207 0.03 -2.38 9.80
C GLU A 207 -0.48 -2.78 8.40
N ARG A 208 -1.11 -1.85 7.69
CA ARG A 208 -1.58 -2.08 6.33
C ARG A 208 -0.43 -2.23 5.35
N TYR A 209 0.65 -1.48 5.51
CA TYR A 209 1.87 -1.66 4.75
C TYR A 209 2.45 -3.06 4.99
N PHE A 210 2.67 -3.47 6.24
CA PHE A 210 3.19 -4.81 6.56
C PHE A 210 2.32 -5.94 6.03
N ARG A 211 1.02 -5.75 6.06
CA ARG A 211 0.11 -6.73 5.44
C ARG A 211 0.36 -6.84 3.95
N SER A 212 0.52 -5.72 3.25
CA SER A 212 0.82 -5.74 1.80
C SER A 212 2.18 -6.39 1.53
N LEU A 213 3.20 -6.06 2.31
CA LEU A 213 4.53 -6.68 2.23
C LEU A 213 4.44 -8.20 2.43
N LYS A 214 3.71 -8.66 3.44
CA LYS A 214 3.53 -10.09 3.71
C LYS A 214 2.78 -10.82 2.59
N GLU A 215 1.67 -10.26 2.14
CA GLU A 215 0.80 -10.89 1.12
C GLU A 215 1.46 -10.88 -0.28
N GLU A 216 2.22 -9.85 -0.61
CA GLU A 216 2.70 -9.60 -1.98
C GLU A 216 4.19 -9.97 -2.17
N GLU A 217 4.97 -10.12 -1.09
CA GLU A 217 6.42 -10.40 -1.15
C GLU A 217 6.84 -11.56 -0.23
N ILE A 218 6.58 -11.46 1.10
CA ILE A 218 7.19 -12.40 2.05
C ILE A 218 6.59 -13.80 1.94
N TRP A 219 5.25 -13.94 1.95
CA TRP A 219 4.62 -15.26 1.93
C TRP A 219 4.78 -16.03 0.61
N PRO A 220 4.85 -15.36 -0.55
CA PRO A 220 5.12 -16.07 -1.81
C PRO A 220 6.59 -16.46 -2.02
N THR A 221 7.52 -15.97 -1.19
CA THR A 221 8.96 -16.08 -1.39
C THR A 221 9.61 -16.89 -0.28
N ILE A 222 10.53 -17.79 -0.62
CA ILE A 222 11.41 -18.45 0.32
C ILE A 222 12.76 -17.76 0.22
N TYR A 223 13.22 -17.16 1.31
CA TYR A 223 14.54 -16.52 1.40
C TYR A 223 15.54 -17.51 1.98
N GLU A 224 16.55 -17.87 1.20
CA GLU A 224 17.62 -18.77 1.64
C GLU A 224 18.71 -18.02 2.44
N THR A 225 18.87 -16.72 2.18
CA THR A 225 19.87 -15.87 2.85
C THR A 225 19.27 -14.56 3.33
N VAL A 226 19.96 -13.95 4.31
CA VAL A 226 19.59 -12.62 4.83
C VAL A 226 19.68 -11.55 3.75
N ASP A 227 20.67 -11.65 2.86
CA ASP A 227 20.83 -10.66 1.77
C ASP A 227 19.73 -10.78 0.73
N GLN A 228 19.31 -12.00 0.36
CA GLN A 228 18.12 -12.18 -0.49
C GLN A 228 16.86 -11.56 0.13
N ALA A 229 16.67 -11.72 1.45
CA ALA A 229 15.53 -11.12 2.13
C ALA A 229 15.61 -9.59 2.15
N ARG A 230 16.79 -9.00 2.35
CA ARG A 230 17.01 -7.56 2.30
C ARG A 230 16.73 -6.99 0.90
N ASP A 231 17.29 -7.63 -0.13
CA ASP A 231 17.09 -7.22 -1.52
C ASP A 231 15.61 -7.30 -1.92
N GLY A 232 14.93 -8.40 -1.57
CA GLY A 232 13.51 -8.57 -1.83
C GLY A 232 12.63 -7.52 -1.14
N ILE A 233 12.95 -7.17 0.12
CA ILE A 233 12.25 -6.12 0.87
C ILE A 233 12.54 -4.74 0.25
N ALA A 234 13.79 -4.42 -0.09
CA ALA A 234 14.14 -3.16 -0.70
C ALA A 234 13.46 -2.96 -2.07
N ASP A 235 13.40 -4.03 -2.88
CA ASP A 235 12.65 -4.04 -4.13
C ASP A 235 11.15 -3.86 -3.92
N PHE A 236 10.60 -4.49 -2.86
CA PHE A 236 9.19 -4.28 -2.52
C PHE A 236 8.91 -2.86 -2.06
N VAL A 237 9.76 -2.23 -1.25
CA VAL A 237 9.61 -0.83 -0.82
C VAL A 237 9.61 0.09 -2.04
N ARG A 238 10.53 -0.12 -2.98
CA ARG A 238 10.59 0.64 -4.24
C ARG A 238 9.29 0.47 -5.05
N PHE A 239 8.85 -0.76 -5.24
CA PHE A 239 7.59 -1.06 -5.90
C PHE A 239 6.39 -0.43 -5.19
N TYR A 240 6.33 -0.53 -3.85
CA TYR A 240 5.27 0.02 -3.03
C TYR A 240 5.14 1.54 -3.18
N ASN A 241 6.27 2.24 -3.15
CA ASN A 241 6.31 3.69 -3.24
C ASN A 241 6.08 4.21 -4.67
N GLN A 242 6.69 3.60 -5.69
CA GLN A 242 6.78 4.16 -7.04
C GLN A 242 5.78 3.57 -8.03
N VAL A 243 5.29 2.36 -7.80
CA VAL A 243 4.49 1.62 -8.80
C VAL A 243 3.13 1.22 -8.28
N ARG A 244 3.02 0.89 -6.99
CA ARG A 244 1.82 0.30 -6.43
C ARG A 244 0.72 1.34 -6.21
N GLU A 245 -0.38 1.22 -6.93
CA GLU A 245 -1.54 2.11 -6.80
C GLU A 245 -2.27 1.92 -5.46
N HIS A 246 -2.55 3.02 -4.78
CA HIS A 246 -3.25 3.06 -3.49
C HIS A 246 -4.66 3.61 -3.62
N SER A 247 -5.66 2.86 -3.17
CA SER A 247 -7.06 3.28 -3.24
C SER A 247 -7.39 4.50 -2.39
N SER A 248 -6.65 4.71 -1.29
CA SER A 248 -6.80 5.90 -0.43
C SER A 248 -6.20 7.17 -1.05
N LEU A 249 -5.37 7.03 -2.07
CA LEU A 249 -4.70 8.12 -2.79
C LEU A 249 -5.26 8.31 -4.21
N GLY A 250 -6.49 7.88 -4.46
CA GLY A 250 -7.07 7.98 -5.81
C GLY A 250 -6.47 7.01 -6.83
N TYR A 251 -5.87 5.91 -6.38
CA TYR A 251 -5.20 4.91 -7.22
C TYR A 251 -3.94 5.44 -7.93
N ILE A 252 -3.19 6.29 -7.27
CA ILE A 252 -1.84 6.67 -7.68
C ILE A 252 -0.82 6.11 -6.69
N PRO A 253 0.46 5.94 -7.10
CA PRO A 253 1.54 5.55 -6.19
C PRO A 253 1.80 6.62 -5.12
N PRO A 254 2.32 6.22 -3.94
CA PRO A 254 2.69 7.15 -2.88
C PRO A 254 3.64 8.26 -3.31
N ALA A 255 4.68 7.95 -4.09
CA ALA A 255 5.65 8.93 -4.57
C ALA A 255 5.04 9.98 -5.51
N ASP A 256 4.16 9.56 -6.43
CA ASP A 256 3.43 10.49 -7.31
C ASP A 256 2.50 11.40 -6.48
N PHE A 257 1.86 10.84 -5.44
CA PHE A 257 0.98 11.62 -4.56
C PHE A 257 1.77 12.63 -3.73
N PHE A 258 2.96 12.26 -3.24
CA PHE A 258 3.87 13.17 -2.53
C PHE A 258 4.27 14.35 -3.41
N THR A 259 4.72 14.09 -4.64
CA THR A 259 5.10 15.13 -5.60
C THR A 259 3.96 16.11 -5.87
N ALA A 260 2.75 15.58 -6.14
CA ALA A 260 1.57 16.42 -6.36
C ALA A 260 1.21 17.27 -5.13
N ALA A 261 1.35 16.72 -3.92
CA ALA A 261 1.09 17.46 -2.69
C ALA A 261 2.10 18.57 -2.43
N GLN A 262 3.38 18.38 -2.80
CA GLN A 262 4.41 19.42 -2.72
C GLN A 262 4.15 20.58 -3.71
N GLU A 263 3.78 20.28 -4.94
CA GLU A 263 3.45 21.28 -5.95
C GLU A 263 2.26 22.16 -5.52
N LEU A 264 1.23 21.55 -4.91
CA LEU A 264 0.09 22.30 -4.38
C LEU A 264 0.49 23.26 -3.26
N ASN A 265 1.35 22.83 -2.34
CA ASN A 265 1.81 23.67 -1.23
C ASN A 265 2.69 24.84 -1.70
N GLN A 266 3.50 24.66 -2.74
CA GLN A 266 4.33 25.73 -3.33
C GLN A 266 3.49 26.79 -4.06
N ASN A 267 2.34 26.41 -4.62
CA ASN A 267 1.46 27.34 -5.33
C ASN A 267 0.53 28.14 -4.40
N VAL A 268 0.47 27.81 -3.11
CA VAL A 268 -0.36 28.48 -2.10
C VAL A 268 0.46 29.39 -1.18
N ALA A 269 1.78 29.28 -1.17
CA ALA A 269 2.71 30.12 -0.41
C ALA A 269 3.18 31.32 -1.23
#